data_4f50b1f125cb41a298266a073f765fef
#
_entry.id   4f50b1f125cb41a298266a073f765fef
#
_cell.length_a   1.000
_cell.length_b   1.000
_cell.length_c   1.000
_cell.angle_alpha   90.00
_cell.angle_beta   90.00
_cell.angle_gamma   90.00
#
_symmetry.space_group_name_H-M   'P 1'
#
loop_
_entity.id
_entity.type
_entity.pdbx_description
1 polymer ?
#
loop_
_entity_poly.entity_id
_entity_poly.type
_entity_poly.pdbx_seq_one_letter_code
_entity_poly.pdbx_strand_id
1 'polypeptide(L)'
;GVTLEPFQDFRVELNANKQYSRNSTELFKDQNFALGPDSVAFQHRAQRDMGSYTISYFALNTLFDNNIDGLFERYTSYRSTISKRLGQADTSPNAGTPHTKDGSDYAFGYGKTQQQVLIPAFIAAYTNADPKTTGLDVFKTRPAVNWKLNYAGLSKVGNLKKIFNSVSIQHGYKSTLQVNSYNTDIFYDPSHPYTAEELN
;
A
#
# COMPACT_ATOMS: atom_id res chain seq x y z
N GLY A 1 -1.34 4.84 -21.29
CA GLY A 1 -2.75 4.67 -21.63
C GLY A 1 -2.91 4.13 -23.05
N VAL A 2 -4.02 3.50 -23.30
CA VAL A 2 -4.40 2.92 -24.60
C VAL A 2 -5.81 3.38 -24.93
N THR A 3 -6.02 3.81 -26.17
CA THR A 3 -7.34 4.12 -26.70
C THR A 3 -7.69 3.11 -27.79
N LEU A 4 -8.87 2.53 -27.73
CA LEU A 4 -9.39 1.54 -28.64
C LEU A 4 -10.72 2.03 -29.19
N GLU A 5 -10.96 1.81 -30.48
CA GLU A 5 -12.25 2.05 -31.15
C GLU A 5 -12.65 0.76 -31.88
N PRO A 6 -13.21 -0.24 -31.11
CA PRO A 6 -13.50 -1.56 -31.65
C PRO A 6 -14.52 -1.53 -32.80
N PHE A 7 -15.43 -0.55 -32.77
CA PHE A 7 -16.42 -0.31 -33.82
C PHE A 7 -16.84 1.18 -33.81
N GLN A 8 -17.55 1.59 -34.82
CA GLN A 8 -17.94 2.97 -35.03
C GLN A 8 -18.72 3.53 -33.81
N ASP A 9 -18.37 4.75 -33.39
CA ASP A 9 -18.96 5.48 -32.27
C ASP A 9 -18.71 4.86 -30.87
N PHE A 10 -17.90 3.81 -30.75
CA PHE A 10 -17.52 3.22 -29.47
C PHE A 10 -16.05 3.40 -29.18
N ARG A 11 -15.76 4.15 -28.14
CA ARG A 11 -14.40 4.45 -27.70
C ARG A 11 -14.15 3.95 -26.30
N VAL A 12 -13.05 3.24 -26.11
CA VAL A 12 -12.54 2.72 -24.87
C VAL A 12 -11.19 3.34 -24.55
N GLU A 13 -11.07 4.04 -23.45
CA GLU A 13 -9.82 4.55 -22.94
C GLU A 13 -9.41 3.73 -21.72
N LEU A 14 -8.23 3.12 -21.79
CA LEU A 14 -7.64 2.35 -20.71
C LEU A 14 -6.43 3.10 -20.17
N ASN A 15 -6.34 3.23 -18.84
CA ASN A 15 -5.25 3.92 -18.20
C ASN A 15 -4.79 3.17 -16.94
N ALA A 16 -3.49 3.03 -16.78
CA ALA A 16 -2.89 2.46 -15.57
C ALA A 16 -1.72 3.35 -15.16
N ASN A 17 -1.67 3.70 -13.88
CA ASN A 17 -0.61 4.56 -13.34
C ASN A 17 0.02 3.91 -12.11
N LYS A 18 1.34 4.02 -12.01
CA LYS A 18 2.12 3.71 -10.82
C LYS A 18 3.21 4.75 -10.66
N GLN A 19 3.30 5.34 -9.49
CA GLN A 19 4.35 6.25 -9.12
C GLN A 19 4.93 5.82 -7.77
N TYR A 20 6.24 5.75 -7.68
CA TYR A 20 6.95 5.37 -6.48
C TYR A 20 8.16 6.28 -6.32
N SER A 21 8.25 6.92 -5.19
CA SER A 21 9.41 7.72 -4.76
C SER A 21 9.98 7.12 -3.49
N ARG A 22 11.29 6.93 -3.47
CA ARG A 22 12.03 6.45 -2.30
C ARG A 22 13.26 7.31 -2.13
N ASN A 23 13.46 7.77 -0.91
CA ASN A 23 14.68 8.43 -0.46
C ASN A 23 15.21 7.70 0.76
N SER A 24 16.43 7.20 0.65
CA SER A 24 17.13 6.52 1.75
C SER A 24 18.12 7.47 2.38
N THR A 25 18.05 7.60 3.69
CA THR A 25 18.99 8.39 4.50
C THR A 25 19.62 7.51 5.55
N GLU A 26 20.91 7.70 5.78
CA GLU A 26 21.66 7.00 6.82
C GLU A 26 22.74 7.90 7.39
N LEU A 27 23.12 7.63 8.62
CA LEU A 27 24.23 8.29 9.29
C LEU A 27 25.45 7.36 9.29
N PHE A 28 26.54 7.83 8.69
CA PHE A 28 27.85 7.19 8.81
C PHE A 28 28.59 7.77 10.01
N LYS A 29 28.96 6.92 10.96
CA LYS A 29 29.77 7.33 12.10
C LYS A 29 31.00 6.42 12.19
N ASP A 30 32.18 7.04 12.27
CA ASP A 30 33.40 6.32 12.58
C ASP A 30 33.42 5.94 14.05
N GLN A 31 33.51 4.65 14.35
CA GLN A 31 33.59 4.13 15.71
C GLN A 31 35.01 4.11 16.28
N ASN A 32 36.02 4.13 15.41
CA ASN A 32 37.40 3.92 15.82
C ASN A 32 38.20 5.21 15.99
N PHE A 33 37.53 6.37 16.09
CA PHE A 33 38.20 7.64 16.32
C PHE A 33 39.19 7.61 17.53
N ALA A 34 38.92 6.74 18.51
CA ALA A 34 39.78 6.53 19.68
C ALA A 34 40.98 5.58 19.46
N LEU A 35 41.01 4.84 18.35
CA LEU A 35 42.02 3.80 18.09
C LEU A 35 43.17 4.24 17.15
N GLY A 36 43.12 5.48 16.66
CA GLY A 36 44.15 6.08 15.81
C GLY A 36 43.75 6.17 14.32
N PRO A 37 44.51 6.93 13.52
CA PRO A 37 44.15 7.34 12.16
C PRO A 37 44.12 6.23 11.12
N ASP A 38 44.66 5.07 11.43
CA ASP A 38 44.78 3.94 10.46
C ASP A 38 43.67 2.90 10.57
N SER A 39 42.71 3.09 11.51
CA SER A 39 41.60 2.15 11.72
C SER A 39 40.25 2.83 11.55
N VAL A 40 39.77 2.95 10.30
CA VAL A 40 38.44 3.51 10.00
C VAL A 40 37.44 2.38 9.92
N ALA A 41 36.47 2.36 10.86
CA ALA A 41 35.31 1.46 10.80
C ALA A 41 34.03 2.29 10.82
N PHE A 42 33.45 2.49 9.64
CA PHE A 42 32.17 3.18 9.52
C PHE A 42 31.02 2.27 9.95
N GLN A 43 30.19 2.76 10.85
CA GLN A 43 28.90 2.16 11.14
C GLN A 43 27.79 2.89 10.40
N HIS A 44 26.91 2.11 9.79
CA HIS A 44 25.65 2.57 9.25
C HIS A 44 24.64 2.68 10.39
N ARG A 45 24.18 3.89 10.69
CA ARG A 45 23.22 4.14 11.76
C ARG A 45 21.98 4.83 11.25
N ALA A 46 20.85 4.59 11.93
CA ALA A 46 19.59 5.28 11.68
C ALA A 46 19.19 5.27 10.20
N GLN A 47 19.37 4.14 9.52
CA GLN A 47 19.00 4.01 8.13
C GLN A 47 17.48 4.04 7.98
N ARG A 48 16.98 5.04 7.23
CA ARG A 48 15.56 5.29 7.04
C ARG A 48 15.21 5.40 5.58
N ASP A 49 14.10 4.78 5.20
CA ASP A 49 13.47 4.95 3.92
C ASP A 49 12.25 5.85 4.05
N MET A 50 12.20 6.89 3.25
CA MET A 50 11.07 7.81 3.17
C MET A 50 10.59 7.93 1.74
N GLY A 51 9.30 8.16 1.54
CA GLY A 51 8.81 8.36 0.20
C GLY A 51 7.32 8.44 0.07
N SER A 52 6.85 8.29 -1.16
CA SER A 52 5.45 8.26 -1.52
C SER A 52 5.18 7.17 -2.53
N TYR A 53 3.95 6.68 -2.54
CA TYR A 53 3.52 5.64 -3.43
C TYR A 53 2.10 5.90 -3.91
N THR A 54 1.89 5.78 -5.21
CA THR A 54 0.58 5.93 -5.84
C THR A 54 0.42 4.87 -6.91
N ILE A 55 -0.71 4.19 -6.91
CA ILE A 55 -1.01 3.15 -7.90
C ILE A 55 -2.50 3.13 -8.24
N SER A 56 -2.82 2.87 -9.51
CA SER A 56 -4.18 2.52 -9.91
C SER A 56 -4.59 1.21 -9.25
N TYR A 57 -5.73 1.21 -8.55
CA TYR A 57 -6.16 0.12 -7.69
C TYR A 57 -7.62 -0.28 -7.97
N PHE A 58 -7.92 -1.58 -7.92
CA PHE A 58 -9.27 -2.05 -8.17
C PHE A 58 -10.04 -2.19 -6.85
N ALA A 59 -11.08 -1.39 -6.67
CA ALA A 59 -11.86 -1.30 -5.44
C ALA A 59 -13.38 -1.21 -5.70
N LEU A 60 -13.90 -1.94 -6.70
CA LEU A 60 -15.33 -1.90 -7.04
C LEU A 60 -16.24 -2.35 -5.90
N ASN A 61 -15.80 -3.31 -5.10
CA ASN A 61 -16.61 -3.87 -4.02
C ASN A 61 -16.94 -2.88 -2.90
N THR A 62 -16.27 -1.73 -2.88
CA THR A 62 -16.41 -0.72 -1.82
C THR A 62 -17.16 0.53 -2.26
N LEU A 63 -17.49 0.66 -3.54
CA LEU A 63 -18.12 1.87 -4.09
C LEU A 63 -19.48 2.18 -3.49
N PHE A 64 -20.17 1.19 -2.93
CA PHE A 64 -21.53 1.32 -2.38
C PHE A 64 -21.62 0.87 -0.91
N ASP A 65 -20.46 0.62 -0.26
CA ASP A 65 -20.44 0.27 1.16
C ASP A 65 -20.38 1.54 2.00
N ASN A 66 -21.50 1.85 2.66
CA ASN A 66 -21.62 3.01 3.54
C ASN A 66 -21.32 2.68 5.01
N ASN A 67 -20.94 1.43 5.32
CA ASN A 67 -20.68 1.00 6.69
C ASN A 67 -19.23 1.32 7.13
N ILE A 68 -18.98 2.59 7.44
CA ILE A 68 -17.67 3.08 7.88
C ILE A 68 -17.29 2.50 9.25
N ASP A 69 -18.24 2.37 10.17
CA ASP A 69 -17.98 1.84 11.52
C ASP A 69 -17.56 0.37 11.45
N GLY A 70 -18.29 -0.44 10.69
CA GLY A 70 -17.91 -1.85 10.47
C GLY A 70 -16.57 -2.02 9.74
N LEU A 71 -16.19 -1.06 8.88
CA LEU A 71 -14.87 -1.04 8.25
C LEU A 71 -13.76 -0.82 9.30
N PHE A 72 -13.98 0.11 10.21
CA PHE A 72 -12.99 0.41 11.25
C PHE A 72 -12.81 -0.74 12.25
N GLU A 73 -13.89 -1.43 12.61
CA GLU A 73 -13.85 -2.63 13.43
C GLU A 73 -13.08 -3.77 12.73
N ARG A 74 -13.40 -4.05 11.46
CA ARG A 74 -12.65 -5.02 10.64
C ARG A 74 -11.17 -4.66 10.56
N TYR A 75 -10.86 -3.42 10.23
CA TYR A 75 -9.48 -2.94 10.17
C TYR A 75 -8.72 -3.18 11.48
N THR A 76 -9.34 -2.86 12.60
CA THR A 76 -8.72 -3.03 13.93
C THR A 76 -8.47 -4.51 14.24
N SER A 77 -9.43 -5.39 13.93
CA SER A 77 -9.28 -6.84 14.15
C SER A 77 -8.27 -7.49 13.21
N TYR A 78 -8.17 -6.99 11.98
CA TYR A 78 -7.29 -7.55 10.96
C TYR A 78 -5.81 -7.29 11.22
N ARG A 79 -5.49 -6.22 11.97
CA ARG A 79 -4.10 -5.88 12.30
C ARG A 79 -3.36 -7.00 13.01
N SER A 80 -3.99 -7.67 13.98
CA SER A 80 -3.34 -8.78 14.71
C SER A 80 -3.07 -9.98 13.79
N THR A 81 -4.01 -10.31 12.91
CA THR A 81 -3.84 -11.38 11.92
C THR A 81 -2.71 -11.08 10.94
N ILE A 82 -2.64 -9.86 10.43
CA ILE A 82 -1.58 -9.43 9.51
C ILE A 82 -0.23 -9.44 10.23
N SER A 83 -0.17 -8.92 11.46
CA SER A 83 1.05 -8.93 12.29
C SER A 83 1.61 -10.33 12.48
N LYS A 84 0.77 -11.30 12.85
CA LYS A 84 1.17 -12.71 13.02
C LYS A 84 1.72 -13.31 11.72
N ARG A 85 1.09 -13.01 10.59
CA ARG A 85 1.54 -13.48 9.27
C ARG A 85 2.88 -12.87 8.87
N LEU A 86 3.09 -11.59 9.15
CA LEU A 86 4.38 -10.92 8.92
C LEU A 86 5.48 -11.56 9.77
N GLY A 87 5.22 -11.79 11.06
CA GLY A 87 6.15 -12.46 11.95
C GLY A 87 6.48 -13.90 11.53
N GLN A 88 5.51 -14.63 10.97
CA GLN A 88 5.74 -15.99 10.43
C GLN A 88 6.55 -15.97 9.12
N ALA A 89 6.44 -14.92 8.33
CA ALA A 89 7.17 -14.77 7.08
C ALA A 89 8.60 -14.23 7.28
N ASP A 90 8.87 -13.65 8.42
CA ASP A 90 10.17 -13.11 8.79
C ASP A 90 11.07 -14.25 9.29
N THR A 91 12.32 -14.25 8.85
CA THR A 91 13.35 -15.25 9.22
C THR A 91 14.29 -14.77 10.33
N SER A 92 14.04 -13.59 10.88
CA SER A 92 14.84 -13.03 11.99
C SER A 92 14.74 -13.86 13.26
N PRO A 93 15.76 -13.85 14.15
CA PRO A 93 15.84 -14.77 15.30
C PRO A 93 14.64 -14.75 16.26
N ASN A 94 13.94 -13.64 16.36
CA ASN A 94 12.77 -13.50 17.24
C ASN A 94 11.44 -13.36 16.47
N ALA A 95 11.48 -13.56 15.17
CA ALA A 95 10.30 -13.44 14.33
C ALA A 95 9.20 -14.44 14.74
N GLY A 96 7.97 -14.01 14.68
CA GLY A 96 6.81 -14.84 15.00
C GLY A 96 6.53 -15.04 16.50
N THR A 97 7.42 -14.62 17.39
CA THR A 97 7.14 -14.64 18.82
C THR A 97 6.13 -13.55 19.20
N PRO A 98 5.22 -13.80 20.16
CA PRO A 98 4.33 -12.77 20.67
C PRO A 98 5.10 -11.62 21.32
N HIS A 99 4.62 -10.40 21.15
CA HIS A 99 5.19 -9.25 21.86
C HIS A 99 4.80 -9.31 23.34
N THR A 100 5.74 -9.66 24.22
CA THR A 100 5.46 -9.96 25.62
C THR A 100 5.31 -8.74 26.52
N LYS A 101 5.76 -7.55 26.09
CA LYS A 101 5.78 -6.35 26.96
C LYS A 101 4.43 -5.71 27.23
N ASP A 102 3.45 -5.88 26.35
CA ASP A 102 2.14 -5.24 26.46
C ASP A 102 0.95 -6.22 26.46
N GLY A 103 1.22 -7.54 26.51
CA GLY A 103 0.18 -8.57 26.41
C GLY A 103 -0.58 -8.52 25.07
N SER A 104 -0.03 -7.84 24.07
CA SER A 104 -0.68 -7.64 22.79
C SER A 104 -0.66 -8.90 21.94
N ASP A 105 -1.70 -9.07 21.15
CA ASP A 105 -1.87 -10.19 20.21
C ASP A 105 -1.07 -9.98 18.91
N TYR A 106 0.08 -9.25 18.97
CA TYR A 106 0.95 -8.89 17.86
C TYR A 106 2.27 -9.66 17.89
N ALA A 107 2.80 -9.96 16.73
CA ALA A 107 4.12 -10.56 16.58
C ALA A 107 5.22 -9.57 16.91
N PHE A 108 6.34 -10.08 17.44
CA PHE A 108 7.52 -9.30 17.70
C PHE A 108 8.03 -8.63 16.40
N GLY A 109 8.38 -7.36 16.48
CA GLY A 109 8.79 -6.58 15.31
C GLY A 109 7.63 -6.00 14.47
N TYR A 110 6.37 -6.44 14.68
CA TYR A 110 5.21 -6.06 13.89
C TYR A 110 4.06 -5.53 14.75
N GLY A 111 4.32 -4.42 15.43
CA GLY A 111 3.38 -3.78 16.35
C GLY A 111 2.15 -3.18 15.64
N LYS A 112 1.13 -2.86 16.45
CA LYS A 112 -0.18 -2.35 16.00
C LYS A 112 -0.14 -1.03 15.21
N THR A 113 0.94 -0.28 15.29
CA THR A 113 1.10 1.04 14.65
C THR A 113 2.06 1.03 13.47
N GLN A 114 2.70 -0.11 13.20
CA GLN A 114 3.66 -0.19 12.10
C GLN A 114 2.97 -0.19 10.73
N GLN A 115 3.52 0.54 9.79
CA GLN A 115 2.95 0.70 8.43
C GLN A 115 2.83 -0.63 7.69
N GLN A 116 3.77 -1.55 7.89
CA GLN A 116 3.73 -2.92 7.34
C GLN A 116 2.51 -3.70 7.81
N VAL A 117 1.99 -3.42 9.00
CA VAL A 117 0.75 -4.00 9.54
C VAL A 117 -0.47 -3.21 9.10
N LEU A 118 -0.39 -1.87 9.22
CA LEU A 118 -1.53 -0.98 8.98
C LEU A 118 -2.01 -1.01 7.53
N ILE A 119 -1.10 -0.95 6.55
CA ILE A 119 -1.47 -0.83 5.15
C ILE A 119 -2.14 -2.10 4.62
N PRO A 120 -1.59 -3.32 4.78
CA PRO A 120 -2.29 -4.54 4.36
C PRO A 120 -3.60 -4.77 5.12
N ALA A 121 -3.65 -4.46 6.43
CA ALA A 121 -4.87 -4.59 7.22
C ALA A 121 -5.97 -3.64 6.72
N PHE A 122 -5.61 -2.38 6.41
CA PHE A 122 -6.55 -1.42 5.84
C PHE A 122 -7.06 -1.85 4.47
N ILE A 123 -6.16 -2.30 3.59
CA ILE A 123 -6.54 -2.79 2.26
C ILE A 123 -7.49 -3.97 2.38
N ALA A 124 -7.19 -4.95 3.24
CA ALA A 124 -8.07 -6.10 3.45
C ALA A 124 -9.44 -5.69 3.98
N ALA A 125 -9.49 -4.81 4.99
CA ALA A 125 -10.75 -4.32 5.55
C ALA A 125 -11.55 -3.52 4.53
N TYR A 126 -10.89 -2.63 3.80
CA TYR A 126 -11.51 -1.77 2.80
C TYR A 126 -12.07 -2.55 1.61
N THR A 127 -11.36 -3.58 1.14
CA THR A 127 -11.80 -4.41 0.02
C THR A 127 -12.66 -5.61 0.43
N ASN A 128 -12.97 -5.73 1.73
CA ASN A 128 -13.67 -6.88 2.32
C ASN A 128 -12.98 -8.23 1.99
N ALA A 129 -11.65 -8.22 1.93
CA ALA A 129 -10.84 -9.40 1.68
C ALA A 129 -10.47 -10.10 3.00
N ASP A 130 -10.24 -11.41 2.94
CA ASP A 130 -9.79 -12.18 4.09
C ASP A 130 -8.36 -11.77 4.47
N PRO A 131 -8.10 -11.29 5.71
CA PRO A 131 -6.78 -10.92 6.18
C PRO A 131 -5.80 -12.09 6.23
N LYS A 132 -6.28 -13.35 6.23
CA LYS A 132 -5.44 -14.55 6.19
C LYS A 132 -4.83 -14.80 4.81
N THR A 133 -5.45 -14.32 3.74
CA THR A 133 -5.02 -14.56 2.35
C THR A 133 -4.57 -13.30 1.63
N THR A 134 -4.89 -12.10 2.16
CA THR A 134 -4.47 -10.83 1.58
C THR A 134 -2.95 -10.75 1.45
N GLY A 135 -2.46 -10.18 0.34
CA GLY A 135 -1.03 -9.95 0.12
C GLY A 135 -0.46 -8.99 1.18
N LEU A 136 0.70 -9.36 1.71
CA LEU A 136 1.40 -8.58 2.75
C LEU A 136 2.22 -7.42 2.18
N ASP A 137 2.37 -7.35 0.86
CA ASP A 137 3.13 -6.28 0.22
C ASP A 137 2.47 -4.92 0.46
N VAL A 138 3.20 -4.04 1.10
CA VAL A 138 2.81 -2.64 1.31
C VAL A 138 2.63 -1.93 -0.04
N PHE A 139 3.57 -2.18 -0.96
CA PHE A 139 3.59 -1.55 -2.28
C PHE A 139 3.24 -2.56 -3.37
N LYS A 140 2.02 -2.48 -3.89
CA LYS A 140 1.59 -3.35 -4.99
C LYS A 140 2.46 -3.12 -6.23
N THR A 141 2.86 -4.20 -6.89
CA THR A 141 3.76 -4.13 -8.05
C THR A 141 3.04 -3.86 -9.35
N ARG A 142 1.81 -4.37 -9.50
CA ARG A 142 1.02 -4.27 -10.74
C ARG A 142 -0.13 -3.28 -10.57
N PRO A 143 -0.20 -2.22 -11.41
CA PRO A 143 -1.34 -1.31 -11.41
C PRO A 143 -2.58 -2.01 -11.99
N ALA A 144 -3.73 -1.70 -11.42
CA ALA A 144 -5.01 -2.03 -12.03
C ALA A 144 -5.30 -1.08 -13.21
N VAL A 145 -6.21 -1.47 -14.07
CA VAL A 145 -6.59 -0.66 -15.23
C VAL A 145 -7.82 0.16 -14.86
N ASN A 146 -7.71 1.47 -14.99
CA ASN A 146 -8.84 2.40 -15.01
C ASN A 146 -9.38 2.47 -16.44
N TRP A 147 -10.69 2.66 -16.61
CA TRP A 147 -11.28 2.74 -17.94
C TRP A 147 -12.31 3.86 -18.04
N LYS A 148 -12.47 4.31 -19.27
CA LYS A 148 -13.55 5.18 -19.68
C LYS A 148 -14.12 4.66 -20.99
N LEU A 149 -15.42 4.43 -21.02
CA LEU A 149 -16.18 3.97 -22.17
C LEU A 149 -17.05 5.12 -22.65
N ASN A 150 -17.09 5.33 -23.94
CA ASN A 150 -18.00 6.26 -24.58
C ASN A 150 -18.63 5.60 -25.80
N TYR A 151 -19.97 5.58 -25.86
CA TYR A 151 -20.73 5.09 -26.99
C TYR A 151 -21.74 6.12 -27.45
N ALA A 152 -21.56 6.64 -28.65
CA ALA A 152 -22.40 7.67 -29.24
C ALA A 152 -23.33 7.14 -30.36
N GLY A 153 -23.28 5.84 -30.63
CA GLY A 153 -24.02 5.20 -31.73
C GLY A 153 -25.51 4.94 -31.46
N LEU A 154 -25.97 5.09 -30.22
CA LEU A 154 -27.36 4.77 -29.84
C LEU A 154 -28.41 5.53 -30.65
N SER A 155 -28.15 6.78 -30.98
CA SER A 155 -29.05 7.61 -31.80
C SER A 155 -29.22 7.09 -33.24
N LYS A 156 -28.34 6.16 -33.67
CA LYS A 156 -28.40 5.56 -35.00
C LYS A 156 -29.20 4.24 -35.03
N VAL A 157 -29.61 3.73 -33.87
CA VAL A 157 -30.23 2.40 -33.73
C VAL A 157 -31.76 2.52 -33.67
N GLY A 158 -32.45 1.86 -34.59
CA GLY A 158 -33.90 1.62 -34.58
C GLY A 158 -34.80 2.86 -34.36
N ASN A 159 -35.71 2.74 -33.41
CA ASN A 159 -36.68 3.80 -33.09
C ASN A 159 -36.09 4.98 -32.31
N LEU A 160 -34.90 4.83 -31.72
CA LEU A 160 -34.25 5.92 -30.98
C LEU A 160 -33.88 7.09 -31.90
N LYS A 161 -33.56 6.82 -33.15
CA LYS A 161 -33.29 7.83 -34.17
C LYS A 161 -34.46 8.79 -34.41
N LYS A 162 -35.70 8.32 -34.17
CA LYS A 162 -36.92 9.13 -34.37
C LYS A 162 -37.22 10.06 -33.20
N ILE A 163 -36.69 9.71 -32.02
CA ILE A 163 -37.01 10.41 -30.76
C ILE A 163 -35.87 11.33 -30.35
N PHE A 164 -34.60 10.89 -30.59
CA PHE A 164 -33.42 11.61 -30.13
C PHE A 164 -32.49 11.97 -31.30
N ASN A 165 -32.05 13.21 -31.35
CA ASN A 165 -31.04 13.68 -32.31
C ASN A 165 -29.64 13.17 -31.96
N SER A 166 -29.34 13.05 -30.67
CA SER A 166 -28.08 12.48 -30.17
C SER A 166 -28.30 11.80 -28.83
N VAL A 167 -27.74 10.61 -28.65
CA VAL A 167 -27.70 9.89 -27.38
C VAL A 167 -26.31 9.30 -27.24
N SER A 168 -25.65 9.57 -26.12
CA SER A 168 -24.39 8.95 -25.77
C SER A 168 -24.46 8.33 -24.38
N ILE A 169 -23.81 7.19 -24.23
CA ILE A 169 -23.57 6.53 -22.93
C ILE A 169 -22.10 6.71 -22.59
N GLN A 170 -21.84 7.21 -21.40
CA GLN A 170 -20.50 7.28 -20.85
C GLN A 170 -20.46 6.47 -19.55
N HIS A 171 -19.45 5.63 -19.42
CA HIS A 171 -19.17 4.90 -18.20
C HIS A 171 -17.68 4.99 -17.91
N GLY A 172 -17.32 5.32 -16.68
CA GLY A 172 -15.93 5.40 -16.28
C GLY A 172 -15.69 4.83 -14.89
N TYR A 173 -14.55 4.21 -14.74
CA TYR A 173 -14.02 3.76 -13.46
C TYR A 173 -12.60 4.25 -13.28
N LYS A 174 -12.37 4.93 -12.15
CA LYS A 174 -11.05 5.37 -11.75
C LYS A 174 -10.90 5.18 -10.24
N SER A 175 -9.89 4.43 -9.85
CA SER A 175 -9.52 4.24 -8.46
C SER A 175 -8.02 4.31 -8.28
N THR A 176 -7.58 4.88 -7.18
CA THR A 176 -6.17 5.10 -6.87
C THR A 176 -5.93 4.81 -5.40
N LEU A 177 -4.97 3.95 -5.10
CA LEU A 177 -4.40 3.78 -3.78
C LEU A 177 -3.20 4.71 -3.66
N GLN A 178 -3.19 5.54 -2.62
CA GLN A 178 -2.12 6.48 -2.38
C GLN A 178 -1.62 6.40 -0.96
N VAL A 179 -0.30 6.34 -0.81
CA VAL A 179 0.43 6.52 0.44
C VAL A 179 1.24 7.80 0.28
N ASN A 180 0.77 8.89 0.88
CA ASN A 180 1.37 10.22 0.67
C ASN A 180 2.76 10.34 1.24
N SER A 181 3.00 9.67 2.38
CA SER A 181 4.28 9.68 3.06
C SER A 181 4.45 8.41 3.86
N TYR A 182 5.57 7.77 3.72
CA TYR A 182 6.01 6.72 4.63
C TYR A 182 7.41 7.02 5.14
N ASN A 183 7.70 6.57 6.35
CA ASN A 183 9.01 6.63 6.98
C ASN A 183 9.23 5.31 7.70
N THR A 184 10.20 4.54 7.26
CA THR A 184 10.49 3.20 7.78
C THR A 184 11.96 3.11 8.14
N ASP A 185 12.24 2.68 9.35
CA ASP A 185 13.56 2.25 9.75
C ASP A 185 13.75 0.80 9.32
N ILE A 186 14.62 0.57 8.35
CA ILE A 186 14.83 -0.77 7.75
C ILE A 186 15.71 -1.67 8.61
N PHE A 187 16.40 -1.12 9.58
CA PHE A 187 17.25 -1.88 10.49
C PHE A 187 16.78 -1.81 11.94
N TYR A 188 15.53 -1.39 12.17
CA TYR A 188 14.98 -1.42 13.51
C TYR A 188 14.98 -2.84 14.06
N ASP A 189 15.83 -3.07 15.05
CA ASP A 189 15.83 -4.29 15.85
C ASP A 189 15.12 -4.03 17.17
N PRO A 190 13.93 -4.60 17.39
CA PRO A 190 13.19 -4.37 18.63
C PRO A 190 13.86 -5.04 19.85
N SER A 191 14.84 -5.94 19.68
CA SER A 191 15.65 -6.47 20.77
C SER A 191 16.74 -5.47 21.23
N HIS A 192 17.09 -4.54 20.35
CA HIS A 192 18.05 -3.46 20.59
C HIS A 192 17.45 -2.14 20.14
N PRO A 193 16.41 -1.62 20.86
CA PRO A 193 15.85 -0.33 20.53
C PRO A 193 16.95 0.75 20.68
N TYR A 194 17.01 1.69 19.71
CA TYR A 194 17.96 2.80 19.79
C TYR A 194 17.83 3.51 21.12
N THR A 195 18.95 3.70 21.80
CA THR A 195 19.03 4.53 22.98
C THR A 195 19.05 6.01 22.59
N ALA A 196 18.70 6.90 23.52
CA ALA A 196 18.78 8.36 23.27
C ALA A 196 20.20 8.82 22.86
N GLU A 197 21.22 8.08 23.26
CA GLU A 197 22.62 8.35 22.92
C GLU A 197 22.95 7.93 21.47
N GLU A 198 22.24 6.97 20.90
CA GLU A 198 22.43 6.53 19.53
C GLU A 198 21.67 7.39 18.52
N LEU A 199 20.71 8.19 18.99
CA LEU A 199 19.90 9.10 18.17
C LEU A 199 20.49 10.52 18.11
N ASN A 200 21.48 10.86 18.97
CA ASN A 200 22.24 12.09 18.99
C ASN A 200 23.62 11.85 18.36
#